data_c42ca0e0111a94a25ff3c0b4dfc91c40
#
_entry.id   c42ca0e0111a94a25ff3c0b4dfc91c40
#
_cell.length_a   1.000
_cell.length_b   1.000
_cell.length_c   1.000
_cell.angle_alpha   90.00
_cell.angle_beta   90.00
_cell.angle_gamma   90.00
#
_symmetry.space_group_name_H-M   'P 1'
#
loop_
_entity.id
_entity.type
_entity.pdbx_description
1 polymer ?
#
loop_
_entity_poly.entity_id
_entity_poly.type
_entity_poly.pdbx_seq_one_letter_code
_entity_poly.pdbx_strand_id
1 'polypeptide(L)'
;MSSLTVTPLSTALGAQIGGVDITQPLNPEQRDAIEQALLDYSVLFFRDQPITPAQQARFAANFGDLHIHPIYPNVPEQPEVLILDTAVTDVRDNAVWHTDVTFLPTPALGAVLSAKLLPAFGGDTLWASGIAAYEALSEPLKRLLDGLTATHDFTKSFPLERFGNTAEDLVRW
;
A
#
# COMPACT_ATOMS: atom_id res chain seq x y z
N MET A 1 5.44 28.97 -8.24
CA MET A 1 4.98 27.63 -7.78
C MET A 1 6.22 26.77 -7.66
N SER A 2 6.45 26.10 -6.52
CA SER A 2 7.57 25.18 -6.36
C SER A 2 7.36 24.02 -7.34
N SER A 3 8.38 23.67 -8.13
CA SER A 3 8.33 22.51 -9.00
C SER A 3 8.41 21.25 -8.13
N LEU A 4 7.60 20.21 -8.46
CA LEU A 4 7.70 18.90 -7.83
C LEU A 4 9.11 18.35 -8.03
N THR A 5 9.68 17.79 -6.97
CA THR A 5 11.01 17.18 -7.00
C THR A 5 10.92 15.72 -6.61
N VAL A 6 11.70 14.87 -7.28
CA VAL A 6 11.81 13.43 -7.01
C VAL A 6 13.26 13.13 -6.65
N THR A 7 13.48 12.63 -5.44
CA THR A 7 14.82 12.28 -4.94
C THR A 7 14.87 10.79 -4.61
N PRO A 8 15.59 9.95 -5.39
CA PRO A 8 15.74 8.53 -5.09
C PRO A 8 16.36 8.30 -3.70
N LEU A 9 15.87 7.30 -2.96
CA LEU A 9 16.33 6.92 -1.63
C LEU A 9 17.21 5.68 -1.63
N SER A 10 17.03 4.81 -2.62
CA SER A 10 17.89 3.64 -2.82
C SER A 10 18.06 3.34 -4.31
N THR A 11 18.89 2.36 -4.62
CA THR A 11 19.11 1.91 -6.00
C THR A 11 18.03 0.96 -6.51
N ALA A 12 17.24 0.37 -5.62
CA ALA A 12 16.26 -0.66 -5.98
C ALA A 12 14.82 -0.14 -6.02
N LEU A 13 14.44 0.72 -5.07
CA LEU A 13 13.11 1.31 -4.95
C LEU A 13 13.11 2.47 -3.95
N GLY A 14 12.06 3.26 -3.98
CA GLY A 14 11.81 4.34 -3.04
C GLY A 14 12.33 5.69 -3.49
N ALA A 15 11.46 6.70 -3.51
CA ALA A 15 11.82 8.09 -3.73
C ALA A 15 11.09 9.03 -2.77
N GLN A 16 11.73 10.12 -2.41
CA GLN A 16 11.09 11.21 -1.69
C GLN A 16 10.55 12.24 -2.67
N ILE A 17 9.29 12.63 -2.46
CA ILE A 17 8.62 13.67 -3.23
C ILE A 17 8.63 14.97 -2.43
N GLY A 18 9.12 16.04 -3.06
CA GLY A 18 9.10 17.38 -2.52
C GLY A 18 8.40 18.37 -3.45
N GLY A 19 8.16 19.58 -2.95
CA GLY A 19 7.52 20.65 -3.73
C GLY A 19 6.02 20.53 -3.94
N VAL A 20 5.36 19.60 -3.25
CA VAL A 20 3.91 19.40 -3.28
C VAL A 20 3.33 19.41 -1.87
N ASP A 21 2.15 20.00 -1.72
CA ASP A 21 1.32 19.97 -0.51
C ASP A 21 0.11 19.07 -0.78
N ILE A 22 0.14 17.84 -0.24
CA ILE A 22 -0.95 16.86 -0.42
C ILE A 22 -2.16 17.13 0.49
N THR A 23 -2.09 18.14 1.35
CA THR A 23 -3.28 18.66 2.07
C THR A 23 -4.23 19.39 1.14
N GLN A 24 -3.75 19.77 -0.06
CA GLN A 24 -4.52 20.44 -1.12
C GLN A 24 -4.86 19.47 -2.26
N PRO A 25 -5.87 19.76 -3.07
CA PRO A 25 -6.11 19.04 -4.31
C PRO A 25 -4.89 19.11 -5.24
N LEU A 26 -4.53 18.00 -5.85
CA LEU A 26 -3.49 17.97 -6.87
C LEU A 26 -4.01 18.58 -8.18
N ASN A 27 -3.16 19.32 -8.86
CA ASN A 27 -3.42 19.66 -10.27
C ASN A 27 -3.02 18.46 -11.18
N PRO A 28 -3.43 18.45 -12.45
CA PRO A 28 -3.14 17.34 -13.36
C PRO A 28 -1.65 17.05 -13.51
N GLU A 29 -0.79 18.06 -13.60
CA GLU A 29 0.65 17.90 -13.77
C GLU A 29 1.29 17.26 -12.52
N GLN A 30 0.82 17.64 -11.32
CA GLN A 30 1.29 17.04 -10.07
C GLN A 30 0.86 15.58 -9.96
N ARG A 31 -0.41 15.28 -10.29
CA ARG A 31 -0.92 13.90 -10.30
C ARG A 31 -0.09 13.03 -11.23
N ASP A 32 0.08 13.44 -12.48
CA ASP A 32 0.79 12.66 -13.50
C ASP A 32 2.26 12.45 -13.13
N ALA A 33 2.91 13.47 -12.54
CA ALA A 33 4.29 13.38 -12.07
C ALA A 33 4.44 12.43 -10.88
N ILE A 34 3.47 12.40 -9.95
CA ILE A 34 3.47 11.48 -8.81
C ILE A 34 3.21 10.06 -9.29
N GLU A 35 2.26 9.85 -10.21
CA GLU A 35 1.97 8.55 -10.80
C GLU A 35 3.20 8.00 -11.52
N GLN A 36 3.86 8.81 -12.34
CA GLN A 36 5.10 8.39 -13.02
C GLN A 36 6.19 8.04 -12.01
N ALA A 37 6.37 8.85 -10.97
CA ALA A 37 7.34 8.55 -9.92
C ALA A 37 7.01 7.24 -9.17
N LEU A 38 5.73 6.93 -8.96
CA LEU A 38 5.30 5.65 -8.37
C LEU A 38 5.67 4.46 -9.26
N LEU A 39 5.48 4.59 -10.57
CA LEU A 39 5.85 3.56 -11.54
C LEU A 39 7.37 3.34 -11.58
N ASP A 40 8.14 4.42 -11.49
CA ASP A 40 9.61 4.38 -11.57
C ASP A 40 10.25 3.85 -10.28
N TYR A 41 9.70 4.21 -9.11
CA TYR A 41 10.31 3.95 -7.80
C TYR A 41 9.51 3.03 -6.87
N SER A 42 8.31 2.63 -7.22
CA SER A 42 7.41 1.70 -6.50
C SER A 42 6.96 2.17 -5.11
N VAL A 43 7.73 2.96 -4.38
CA VAL A 43 7.39 3.53 -3.06
C VAL A 43 7.75 5.00 -3.02
N LEU A 44 6.79 5.84 -2.61
CA LEU A 44 6.99 7.28 -2.51
C LEU A 44 6.83 7.78 -1.07
N PHE A 45 7.69 8.68 -0.65
CA PHE A 45 7.67 9.29 0.67
C PHE A 45 7.36 10.77 0.57
N PHE A 46 6.33 11.20 1.29
CA PHE A 46 5.92 12.59 1.45
C PHE A 46 6.18 12.99 2.90
N ARG A 47 7.24 13.76 3.14
CA ARG A 47 7.62 14.18 4.49
C ARG A 47 6.81 15.41 4.93
N ASP A 48 6.58 15.51 6.23
CA ASP A 48 5.96 16.66 6.89
C ASP A 48 4.60 17.04 6.31
N GLN A 49 3.76 16.04 6.03
CA GLN A 49 2.41 16.19 5.45
C GLN A 49 1.35 15.75 6.49
N PRO A 50 0.93 16.64 7.40
CA PRO A 50 -0.04 16.30 8.44
C PRO A 50 -1.47 16.26 7.88
N ILE A 51 -1.79 15.22 7.12
CA ILE A 51 -3.10 15.05 6.47
C ILE A 51 -4.16 14.47 7.41
N THR A 52 -5.40 14.94 7.24
CA THR A 52 -6.59 14.33 7.84
C THR A 52 -7.01 13.07 7.05
N PRO A 53 -7.86 12.19 7.62
CA PRO A 53 -8.40 11.04 6.88
C PRO A 53 -9.07 11.43 5.56
N ALA A 54 -9.88 12.49 5.55
CA ALA A 54 -10.53 12.98 4.33
C ALA A 54 -9.52 13.49 3.28
N GLN A 55 -8.44 14.11 3.70
CA GLN A 55 -7.36 14.53 2.80
C GLN A 55 -6.58 13.32 2.27
N GLN A 56 -6.35 12.30 3.10
CA GLN A 56 -5.72 11.04 2.69
C GLN A 56 -6.54 10.32 1.62
N ALA A 57 -7.84 10.15 1.85
CA ALA A 57 -8.75 9.53 0.88
C ALA A 57 -8.81 10.34 -0.43
N ARG A 58 -8.93 11.66 -0.35
CA ARG A 58 -8.91 12.52 -1.54
C ARG A 58 -7.60 12.41 -2.33
N PHE A 59 -6.46 12.34 -1.64
CA PHE A 59 -5.16 12.15 -2.29
C PHE A 59 -5.11 10.79 -3.00
N ALA A 60 -5.49 9.70 -2.31
CA ALA A 60 -5.50 8.35 -2.88
C ALA A 60 -6.44 8.21 -4.08
N ALA A 61 -7.60 8.86 -4.06
CA ALA A 61 -8.58 8.86 -5.15
C ALA A 61 -8.08 9.43 -6.48
N ASN A 62 -6.94 10.12 -6.51
CA ASN A 62 -6.33 10.55 -7.77
C ASN A 62 -5.74 9.37 -8.58
N PHE A 63 -5.50 8.21 -7.95
CA PHE A 63 -4.77 7.08 -8.52
C PHE A 63 -5.63 5.82 -8.71
N GLY A 64 -6.89 5.87 -8.35
CA GLY A 64 -7.84 4.78 -8.54
C GLY A 64 -9.00 4.78 -7.54
N ASP A 65 -9.89 3.82 -7.70
CA ASP A 65 -11.03 3.63 -6.80
C ASP A 65 -10.54 3.23 -5.40
N LEU A 66 -11.20 3.80 -4.38
CA LEU A 66 -10.85 3.50 -3.00
C LEU A 66 -11.48 2.18 -2.56
N HIS A 67 -10.72 1.38 -1.84
CA HIS A 67 -11.15 0.12 -1.27
C HIS A 67 -11.54 0.28 0.21
N ILE A 68 -12.68 -0.30 0.59
CA ILE A 68 -13.07 -0.44 2.01
C ILE A 68 -12.69 -1.84 2.48
N HIS A 69 -11.76 -1.93 3.42
CA HIS A 69 -11.32 -3.22 3.92
C HIS A 69 -12.38 -3.79 4.88
N PRO A 70 -12.79 -5.06 4.69
CA PRO A 70 -13.92 -5.64 5.41
C PRO A 70 -13.67 -5.98 6.88
N ILE A 71 -12.41 -6.17 7.27
CA ILE A 71 -12.04 -6.74 8.57
C ILE A 71 -11.44 -5.70 9.50
N TYR A 72 -10.50 -4.89 8.99
CA TYR A 72 -9.82 -3.91 9.82
C TYR A 72 -10.74 -2.74 10.19
N PRO A 73 -10.60 -2.18 11.41
CA PRO A 73 -11.33 -1.00 11.79
C PRO A 73 -10.98 0.17 10.86
N ASN A 74 -11.96 1.00 10.59
CA ASN A 74 -11.82 2.19 9.75
C ASN A 74 -12.25 3.44 10.51
N VAL A 75 -11.95 4.59 9.91
CA VAL A 75 -12.43 5.88 10.41
C VAL A 75 -13.92 6.00 10.09
N PRO A 76 -14.83 6.21 11.09
CA PRO A 76 -16.27 6.19 10.86
C PRO A 76 -16.75 7.17 9.78
N GLU A 77 -16.15 8.36 9.73
CA GLU A 77 -16.51 9.42 8.78
C GLU A 77 -15.81 9.25 7.42
N GLN A 78 -14.86 8.30 7.32
CA GLN A 78 -14.07 8.03 6.12
C GLN A 78 -13.72 6.53 6.05
N PRO A 79 -14.67 5.66 5.68
CA PRO A 79 -14.51 4.22 5.79
C PRO A 79 -13.42 3.62 4.89
N GLU A 80 -12.97 4.33 3.87
CA GLU A 80 -11.85 3.95 3.03
C GLU A 80 -10.48 4.09 3.72
N VAL A 81 -10.44 4.74 4.90
CA VAL A 81 -9.23 4.91 5.69
C VAL A 81 -9.22 3.93 6.85
N LEU A 82 -8.33 2.96 6.78
CA LEU A 82 -8.10 1.97 7.84
C LEU A 82 -7.39 2.60 9.03
N ILE A 83 -7.63 2.02 10.21
CA ILE A 83 -6.85 2.29 11.42
C ILE A 83 -5.98 1.06 11.69
N LEU A 84 -4.67 1.20 11.51
CA LEU A 84 -3.68 0.19 11.85
C LEU A 84 -2.97 0.61 13.15
N ASP A 85 -3.43 0.04 14.28
CA ASP A 85 -2.84 0.29 15.59
C ASP A 85 -2.16 -1.00 16.08
N THR A 86 -0.84 -1.03 16.01
CA THR A 86 -0.03 -2.19 16.39
C THR A 86 0.04 -2.40 17.93
N ALA A 87 -0.44 -1.46 18.74
CA ALA A 87 -0.60 -1.66 20.16
C ALA A 87 -1.84 -2.51 20.50
N VAL A 88 -2.83 -2.57 19.59
CA VAL A 88 -4.11 -3.26 19.77
C VAL A 88 -4.19 -4.52 18.91
N THR A 89 -3.59 -4.50 17.71
CA THR A 89 -3.59 -5.65 16.80
C THR A 89 -2.37 -6.54 17.02
N ASP A 90 -2.49 -7.82 16.68
CA ASP A 90 -1.36 -8.75 16.76
C ASP A 90 -0.33 -8.40 15.67
N VAL A 91 0.78 -7.80 16.09
CA VAL A 91 1.88 -7.36 15.22
C VAL A 91 2.48 -8.47 14.34
N ARG A 92 2.26 -9.75 14.69
CA ARG A 92 2.78 -10.88 13.92
C ARG A 92 2.19 -10.95 12.52
N ASP A 93 1.00 -10.38 12.29
CA ASP A 93 0.36 -10.38 10.97
C ASP A 93 1.10 -9.54 9.95
N ASN A 94 1.77 -8.47 10.39
CA ASN A 94 2.50 -7.55 9.52
C ASN A 94 3.99 -7.92 9.38
N ALA A 95 4.44 -9.00 10.02
CA ALA A 95 5.84 -9.45 9.97
C ALA A 95 6.12 -10.45 8.83
N VAL A 96 5.24 -10.56 7.85
CA VAL A 96 5.35 -11.46 6.70
C VAL A 96 5.39 -10.63 5.42
N TRP A 97 6.30 -10.96 4.50
CA TRP A 97 6.32 -10.35 3.18
C TRP A 97 5.01 -10.65 2.44
N HIS A 98 4.34 -9.62 1.97
CA HIS A 98 3.06 -9.74 1.28
C HIS A 98 2.87 -8.61 0.28
N THR A 99 1.88 -8.77 -0.57
CA THR A 99 1.28 -7.70 -1.38
C THR A 99 -0.18 -7.61 -0.98
N ASP A 100 -0.68 -6.39 -0.77
CA ASP A 100 -2.02 -6.16 -0.27
C ASP A 100 -3.11 -6.62 -1.24
N VAL A 101 -4.20 -7.13 -0.68
CA VAL A 101 -5.48 -7.46 -1.34
C VAL A 101 -5.39 -8.26 -2.65
N THR A 102 -4.35 -9.06 -2.83
CA THR A 102 -4.12 -9.87 -4.03
C THR A 102 -5.16 -10.96 -4.26
N PHE A 103 -5.99 -11.24 -3.27
CA PHE A 103 -7.14 -12.16 -3.37
C PHE A 103 -8.33 -11.57 -4.14
N LEU A 104 -8.34 -10.25 -4.39
CA LEU A 104 -9.38 -9.61 -5.19
C LEU A 104 -9.14 -9.85 -6.68
N PRO A 105 -10.23 -10.00 -7.50
CA PRO A 105 -10.10 -10.08 -8.95
C PRO A 105 -9.42 -8.84 -9.57
N THR A 106 -9.60 -7.69 -8.94
CA THR A 106 -8.94 -6.43 -9.31
C THR A 106 -8.29 -5.86 -8.04
N PRO A 107 -7.03 -6.23 -7.75
CA PRO A 107 -6.31 -5.69 -6.60
C PRO A 107 -6.12 -4.18 -6.70
N ALA A 108 -6.02 -3.50 -5.56
CA ALA A 108 -5.69 -2.08 -5.53
C ALA A 108 -4.31 -1.83 -6.14
N LEU A 109 -4.15 -0.68 -6.81
CA LEU A 109 -2.85 -0.25 -7.38
C LEU A 109 -1.77 -0.13 -6.29
N GLY A 110 -2.16 0.31 -5.09
CA GLY A 110 -1.26 0.51 -3.97
C GLY A 110 -2.01 1.01 -2.74
N ALA A 111 -1.28 1.46 -1.74
CA ALA A 111 -1.84 1.99 -0.51
C ALA A 111 -1.19 3.34 -0.14
N VAL A 112 -1.94 4.21 0.49
CA VAL A 112 -1.44 5.45 1.09
C VAL A 112 -1.42 5.28 2.61
N LEU A 113 -0.22 5.20 3.18
CA LEU A 113 -0.01 5.03 4.61
C LEU A 113 0.37 6.37 5.26
N SER A 114 -0.40 6.81 6.25
CA SER A 114 -0.12 8.04 7.02
C SER A 114 0.24 7.67 8.46
N ALA A 115 1.51 7.81 8.81
CA ALA A 115 1.99 7.58 10.17
C ALA A 115 1.44 8.64 11.15
N LYS A 116 0.74 8.22 12.20
CA LYS A 116 0.16 9.10 13.23
C LYS A 116 0.92 9.03 14.54
N LEU A 117 1.34 7.84 14.93
CA LEU A 117 2.12 7.59 16.12
C LEU A 117 3.23 6.61 15.77
N LEU A 118 4.46 6.97 16.06
CA LEU A 118 5.63 6.14 15.83
C LEU A 118 6.35 5.89 17.16
N PRO A 119 6.89 4.68 17.38
CA PRO A 119 7.75 4.42 18.52
C PRO A 119 9.06 5.20 18.41
N ALA A 120 9.74 5.41 19.53
CA ALA A 120 11.04 6.09 19.55
C ALA A 120 12.14 5.30 18.81
N PHE A 121 11.97 3.97 18.70
CA PHE A 121 12.86 3.08 17.95
C PHE A 121 12.12 1.81 17.53
N GLY A 122 12.55 1.21 16.44
CA GLY A 122 11.93 0.00 15.88
C GLY A 122 10.59 0.27 15.18
N GLY A 123 9.92 -0.78 14.75
CA GLY A 123 8.65 -0.70 14.03
C GLY A 123 8.82 -0.21 12.59
N ASP A 124 10.00 -0.40 12.00
CA ASP A 124 10.28 0.02 10.63
C ASP A 124 9.40 -0.75 9.63
N THR A 125 8.89 -0.04 8.64
CA THR A 125 8.22 -0.66 7.49
C THR A 125 9.26 -0.95 6.42
N LEU A 126 9.28 -2.20 5.95
CA LEU A 126 10.22 -2.67 4.94
C LEU A 126 9.49 -2.91 3.61
N TRP A 127 10.17 -2.62 2.52
CA TRP A 127 9.68 -2.90 1.17
C TRP A 127 10.73 -3.67 0.36
N ALA A 128 10.27 -4.56 -0.52
CA ALA A 128 11.10 -5.26 -1.48
C ALA A 128 10.47 -5.17 -2.87
N SER A 129 11.29 -4.94 -3.89
CA SER A 129 10.84 -4.90 -5.27
C SER A 129 10.64 -6.31 -5.81
N GLY A 130 9.41 -6.71 -6.11
CA GLY A 130 9.10 -7.95 -6.83
C GLY A 130 9.66 -7.94 -8.26
N ILE A 131 9.70 -6.77 -8.90
CA ILE A 131 10.30 -6.60 -10.23
C ILE A 131 11.80 -6.92 -10.17
N ALA A 132 12.53 -6.28 -9.25
CA ALA A 132 13.97 -6.52 -9.10
C ALA A 132 14.27 -7.98 -8.69
N ALA A 133 13.43 -8.58 -7.84
CA ALA A 133 13.56 -9.97 -7.45
C ALA A 133 13.39 -10.91 -8.66
N TYR A 134 12.39 -10.67 -9.51
CA TYR A 134 12.20 -11.45 -10.74
C TYR A 134 13.35 -11.24 -11.73
N GLU A 135 13.77 -10.00 -11.95
CA GLU A 135 14.88 -9.70 -12.88
C GLU A 135 16.21 -10.32 -12.46
N ALA A 136 16.43 -10.51 -11.16
CA ALA A 136 17.63 -11.17 -10.63
C ALA A 136 17.61 -12.71 -10.80
N LEU A 137 16.49 -13.30 -11.21
CA LEU A 137 16.43 -14.74 -11.48
C LEU A 137 17.24 -15.11 -12.72
N SER A 138 17.83 -16.32 -12.67
CA SER A 138 18.46 -16.88 -13.87
C SER A 138 17.43 -17.18 -14.97
N GLU A 139 17.83 -17.11 -16.22
CA GLU A 139 16.95 -17.41 -17.35
C GLU A 139 16.27 -18.80 -17.29
N PRO A 140 16.92 -19.87 -16.80
CA PRO A 140 16.24 -21.15 -16.57
C PRO A 140 15.10 -21.05 -15.55
N LEU A 141 15.28 -20.28 -14.46
CA LEU A 141 14.24 -20.10 -13.46
C LEU A 141 13.08 -19.23 -14.01
N LYS A 142 13.36 -18.16 -14.73
CA LYS A 142 12.32 -17.36 -15.39
C LYS A 142 11.46 -18.24 -16.31
N ARG A 143 12.11 -19.06 -17.15
CA ARG A 143 11.38 -20.00 -18.03
C ARG A 143 10.60 -21.09 -17.28
N LEU A 144 11.07 -21.52 -16.09
CA LEU A 144 10.33 -22.45 -15.27
C LEU A 144 9.07 -21.83 -14.67
N LEU A 145 9.13 -20.55 -14.31
CA LEU A 145 8.03 -19.81 -13.69
C LEU A 145 7.02 -19.28 -14.71
N ASP A 146 7.46 -19.11 -15.96
CA ASP A 146 6.62 -18.62 -17.03
C ASP A 146 5.42 -19.54 -17.27
N GLY A 147 4.24 -18.96 -17.31
CA GLY A 147 2.99 -19.70 -17.46
C GLY A 147 2.46 -20.39 -16.20
N LEU A 148 3.15 -20.31 -15.06
CA LEU A 148 2.60 -20.77 -13.78
C LEU A 148 1.57 -19.76 -13.25
N THR A 149 0.62 -20.28 -12.49
CA THR A 149 -0.41 -19.50 -11.79
C THR A 149 -0.34 -19.74 -10.30
N ALA A 150 -0.70 -18.73 -9.50
CA ALA A 150 -0.84 -18.85 -8.05
C ALA A 150 -2.29 -18.54 -7.65
N THR A 151 -2.81 -19.30 -6.69
CA THR A 151 -4.12 -19.01 -6.08
C THR A 151 -3.89 -18.16 -4.84
N HIS A 152 -4.50 -16.98 -4.83
CA HIS A 152 -4.53 -16.09 -3.68
C HIS A 152 -5.83 -16.31 -2.92
N ASP A 153 -5.71 -16.81 -1.70
CA ASP A 153 -6.84 -17.23 -0.88
C ASP A 153 -6.95 -16.34 0.37
N PHE A 154 -8.04 -15.57 0.44
CA PHE A 154 -8.34 -14.68 1.55
C PHE A 154 -8.29 -15.38 2.91
N THR A 155 -8.81 -16.63 3.00
CA THR A 155 -8.90 -17.36 4.27
C THR A 155 -7.56 -17.73 4.87
N LYS A 156 -6.49 -17.74 4.08
CA LYS A 156 -5.12 -17.97 4.58
C LYS A 156 -4.56 -16.77 5.34
N SER A 157 -4.93 -15.56 4.90
CA SER A 157 -4.54 -14.33 5.60
C SER A 157 -5.51 -14.00 6.74
N PHE A 158 -6.78 -14.33 6.58
CA PHE A 158 -7.86 -14.01 7.52
C PHE A 158 -8.64 -15.26 7.92
N PRO A 159 -8.04 -16.19 8.71
CA PRO A 159 -8.71 -17.42 9.16
C PRO A 159 -9.98 -17.09 9.96
N LEU A 160 -11.05 -17.84 9.72
CA LEU A 160 -12.35 -17.65 10.36
C LEU A 160 -12.28 -17.70 11.89
N GLU A 161 -11.46 -18.60 12.41
CA GLU A 161 -11.32 -18.80 13.86
C GLU A 161 -10.74 -17.57 14.57
N ARG A 162 -9.97 -16.77 13.84
CA ARG A 162 -9.28 -15.60 14.40
C ARG A 162 -10.06 -14.31 14.19
N PHE A 163 -10.68 -14.15 13.05
CA PHE A 163 -11.32 -12.88 12.67
C PHE A 163 -12.84 -12.89 12.84
N GLY A 164 -13.42 -14.01 13.33
CA GLY A 164 -14.84 -14.11 13.61
C GLY A 164 -15.73 -13.96 12.36
N ASN A 165 -15.16 -14.17 11.18
CA ASN A 165 -15.90 -14.12 9.92
C ASN A 165 -16.90 -15.28 9.83
N THR A 166 -18.09 -15.02 9.38
CA THR A 166 -19.10 -16.05 9.13
C THR A 166 -18.91 -16.68 7.75
N ALA A 167 -19.50 -17.87 7.54
CA ALA A 167 -19.52 -18.48 6.22
C ALA A 167 -20.22 -17.59 5.16
N GLU A 168 -21.14 -16.73 5.59
CA GLU A 168 -21.81 -15.74 4.74
C GLU A 168 -20.88 -14.61 4.29
N ASP A 169 -19.92 -14.22 5.14
CA ASP A 169 -18.91 -13.22 4.80
C ASP A 169 -17.96 -13.73 3.71
N LEU A 170 -17.62 -15.02 3.72
CA LEU A 170 -16.76 -15.65 2.71
C LEU A 170 -17.40 -15.71 1.31
N VAL A 171 -18.72 -15.66 1.20
CA VAL A 171 -19.41 -15.67 -0.09
C VAL A 171 -19.35 -14.29 -0.77
N ARG A 172 -19.00 -13.25 -0.02
CA ARG A 172 -18.87 -11.87 -0.52
C ARG A 172 -17.47 -11.53 -1.05
N TRP A 173 -16.52 -12.42 -0.83
CA TRP A 173 -15.10 -12.27 -1.21
C TRP A 173 -14.69 -13.41 -2.15
#